data_55fc951704c461bb923ac4e7d27a2b82
#
_entry.id   55fc951704c461bb923ac4e7d27a2b82
#
_cell.length_a   1.000
_cell.length_b   1.000
_cell.length_c   1.000
_cell.angle_alpha   90.00
_cell.angle_beta   90.00
_cell.angle_gamma   90.00
#
_symmetry.space_group_name_H-M   'P 1'
#
loop_
_entity.id
_entity.type
_entity.pdbx_description
1 polymer ?
#
loop_
_entity_poly.entity_id
_entity_poly.type
_entity_poly.pdbx_seq_one_letter_code
_entity_poly.pdbx_strand_id
1 'polypeptide(L)'
;MPKLQVLVATMGQKDFSKIEEMNIASDVIFANQSDDTKYDEKRFDGYLAKMITTGTRGVGCNRNIALEYADGDILLIADDDVKYIVGYSEAILKAFSEVPQADALIFNIRTVGKFVERRKNKQIKRVHYLNALNYGAVRIAVKRKKLIAKNIKFTTCFGGGTIYSAGEDSMFIWDMLKKGMKIYTYPVVIAEVDQTTSSWFRGYNCKYFYDKGALYCALTNKWIARFLCIQDLLRHQTLFKESGMTFRQIIDQMDKGIQGYKTLLPYKDNGRNIEKNMLGG
;
A
#
# COMPACT_ATOMS: atom_id res chain seq x y z
N MET A 1 4.87 -9.04 -26.57
CA MET A 1 5.07 -9.39 -25.14
C MET A 1 4.16 -8.52 -24.29
N PRO A 2 3.67 -8.97 -23.12
CA PRO A 2 2.90 -8.10 -22.25
C PRO A 2 3.73 -6.90 -21.80
N LYS A 3 3.09 -5.73 -21.68
CA LYS A 3 3.70 -4.47 -21.31
C LYS A 3 3.65 -4.27 -19.80
N LEU A 4 4.81 -4.13 -19.15
CA LEU A 4 4.91 -3.74 -17.75
C LEU A 4 4.82 -2.22 -17.62
N GLN A 5 4.08 -1.73 -16.64
CA GLN A 5 3.99 -0.32 -16.30
C GLN A 5 4.07 -0.14 -14.78
N VAL A 6 4.98 0.70 -14.31
CA VAL A 6 5.12 1.07 -12.90
C VAL A 6 4.16 2.19 -12.57
N LEU A 7 3.44 2.08 -11.46
CA LEU A 7 2.51 3.09 -10.96
C LEU A 7 3.08 3.66 -9.66
N VAL A 8 3.65 4.84 -9.72
CA VAL A 8 4.34 5.50 -8.60
C VAL A 8 3.42 6.50 -7.94
N ALA A 9 3.17 6.32 -6.65
CA ALA A 9 2.58 7.36 -5.82
C ALA A 9 3.68 8.28 -5.30
N THR A 10 3.59 9.57 -5.58
CA THR A 10 4.60 10.56 -5.19
C THR A 10 3.97 11.91 -4.84
N MET A 11 4.76 12.82 -4.32
CA MET A 11 4.32 14.14 -3.87
C MET A 11 5.38 15.21 -4.16
N GLY A 12 4.94 16.36 -4.68
CA GLY A 12 5.79 17.53 -4.88
C GLY A 12 6.88 17.38 -5.95
N GLN A 13 6.73 16.42 -6.87
CA GLN A 13 7.69 16.24 -7.97
C GLN A 13 7.54 17.36 -8.99
N LYS A 14 8.69 17.88 -9.43
CA LYS A 14 8.76 18.96 -10.44
C LYS A 14 9.11 18.44 -11.83
N ASP A 15 9.77 17.28 -11.89
CA ASP A 15 10.28 16.67 -13.12
C ASP A 15 10.34 15.14 -13.02
N PHE A 16 10.96 14.51 -14.00
CA PHE A 16 11.09 13.05 -14.11
C PHE A 16 12.40 12.50 -13.50
N SER A 17 13.10 13.20 -12.63
CA SER A 17 14.36 12.73 -12.00
C SER A 17 14.20 11.41 -11.26
N LYS A 18 13.02 11.12 -10.73
CA LYS A 18 12.68 9.85 -10.09
C LYS A 18 12.85 8.61 -10.99
N ILE A 19 12.85 8.77 -12.30
CA ILE A 19 13.11 7.65 -13.23
C ILE A 19 14.51 7.07 -12.96
N GLU A 20 15.50 7.92 -12.87
CA GLU A 20 16.90 7.53 -12.63
C GLU A 20 17.10 7.10 -11.16
N GLU A 21 16.60 7.86 -10.19
CA GLU A 21 16.71 7.56 -8.77
C GLU A 21 16.12 6.19 -8.42
N MET A 22 14.96 5.85 -8.98
CA MET A 22 14.26 4.59 -8.79
C MET A 22 14.77 3.47 -9.72
N ASN A 23 15.70 3.75 -10.64
CA ASN A 23 16.19 2.81 -11.65
C ASN A 23 15.06 2.18 -12.49
N ILE A 24 14.14 3.02 -12.99
CA ILE A 24 12.98 2.57 -13.76
C ILE A 24 13.41 2.22 -15.21
N ALA A 25 13.13 0.99 -15.63
CA ALA A 25 13.40 0.46 -16.98
C ALA A 25 12.12 -0.19 -17.55
N SER A 26 11.02 0.56 -17.54
CA SER A 26 9.72 0.20 -18.11
C SER A 26 8.87 1.46 -18.23
N ASP A 27 7.71 1.38 -18.85
CA ASP A 27 6.76 2.48 -18.79
C ASP A 27 6.39 2.82 -17.33
N VAL A 28 6.13 4.10 -17.07
CA VAL A 28 5.82 4.57 -15.73
C VAL A 28 4.76 5.67 -15.71
N ILE A 29 3.94 5.66 -14.67
CA ILE A 29 3.04 6.75 -14.32
C ILE A 29 3.39 7.24 -12.93
N PHE A 30 3.72 8.52 -12.83
CA PHE A 30 3.85 9.24 -11.57
C PHE A 30 2.50 9.93 -11.27
N ALA A 31 1.78 9.45 -10.27
CA ALA A 31 0.68 10.19 -9.70
C ALA A 31 1.25 11.12 -8.63
N ASN A 32 1.30 12.41 -8.93
CA ASN A 32 1.99 13.43 -8.15
C ASN A 32 1.00 14.31 -7.40
N GLN A 33 1.05 14.29 -6.08
CA GLN A 33 0.24 15.20 -5.25
C GLN A 33 0.94 16.55 -5.15
N SER A 34 0.26 17.60 -5.60
CA SER A 34 0.72 19.00 -5.49
C SER A 34 -0.50 19.92 -5.45
N ASP A 35 -0.28 21.21 -5.27
CA ASP A 35 -1.37 22.20 -5.35
C ASP A 35 -1.76 22.53 -6.79
N ASP A 36 -0.92 22.15 -7.76
CA ASP A 36 -1.15 22.31 -9.19
C ASP A 36 -1.96 21.16 -9.79
N THR A 37 -2.54 21.41 -10.97
CA THR A 37 -3.12 20.37 -11.84
C THR A 37 -2.39 20.42 -13.17
N LYS A 38 -1.66 19.34 -13.52
CA LYS A 38 -0.83 19.31 -14.71
C LYS A 38 -0.70 17.89 -15.25
N TYR A 39 -0.57 17.74 -16.56
CA TYR A 39 -0.20 16.51 -17.23
C TYR A 39 1.10 16.73 -18.00
N ASP A 40 2.12 15.92 -17.74
CA ASP A 40 3.38 15.91 -18.45
C ASP A 40 3.67 14.51 -18.97
N GLU A 41 4.36 14.45 -20.12
CA GLU A 41 4.76 13.20 -20.77
C GLU A 41 6.19 13.32 -21.30
N LYS A 42 7.00 12.26 -21.13
CA LYS A 42 8.38 12.18 -21.61
C LYS A 42 8.70 10.76 -22.07
N ARG A 43 9.44 10.64 -23.17
CA ARG A 43 10.07 9.37 -23.57
C ARG A 43 11.50 9.30 -23.04
N PHE A 44 11.91 8.12 -22.59
CA PHE A 44 13.26 7.82 -22.13
C PHE A 44 13.60 6.36 -22.46
N ASP A 45 14.76 6.10 -23.05
CA ASP A 45 15.27 4.76 -23.38
C ASP A 45 14.23 3.80 -24.01
N GLY A 46 13.35 4.34 -24.85
CA GLY A 46 12.28 3.58 -25.50
C GLY A 46 10.98 3.43 -24.68
N TYR A 47 10.96 3.86 -23.44
CA TYR A 47 9.80 3.82 -22.53
C TYR A 47 9.06 5.16 -22.48
N LEU A 48 7.84 5.12 -21.98
CA LEU A 48 6.98 6.27 -21.78
C LEU A 48 6.78 6.56 -20.30
N ALA A 49 7.11 7.77 -19.87
CA ALA A 49 6.79 8.31 -18.56
C ALA A 49 5.65 9.32 -18.66
N LYS A 50 4.64 9.17 -17.81
CA LYS A 50 3.54 10.15 -17.63
C LYS A 50 3.59 10.67 -16.19
N MET A 51 3.37 11.97 -16.00
CA MET A 51 3.19 12.55 -14.68
C MET A 51 1.83 13.25 -14.64
N ILE A 52 0.98 12.79 -13.73
CA ILE A 52 -0.34 13.35 -13.48
C ILE A 52 -0.29 14.04 -12.13
N THR A 53 -0.22 15.36 -12.16
CA THR A 53 -0.20 16.20 -10.97
C THR A 53 -1.61 16.64 -10.62
N THR A 54 -2.02 16.47 -9.37
CA THR A 54 -3.37 16.83 -8.90
C THR A 54 -3.35 17.38 -7.48
N GLY A 55 -4.34 18.23 -7.15
CA GLY A 55 -4.56 18.74 -5.79
C GLY A 55 -5.21 17.74 -4.83
N THR A 56 -5.42 16.48 -5.24
CA THR A 56 -5.98 15.45 -4.35
C THR A 56 -5.02 15.09 -3.22
N ARG A 57 -5.58 14.62 -2.11
CA ARG A 57 -4.78 14.18 -0.95
C ARG A 57 -5.12 12.75 -0.58
N GLY A 58 -4.11 12.03 -0.04
CA GLY A 58 -4.19 10.64 0.38
C GLY A 58 -3.64 9.65 -0.64
N VAL A 59 -2.79 8.72 -0.17
CA VAL A 59 -2.08 7.75 -1.01
C VAL A 59 -3.02 6.88 -1.84
N GLY A 60 -4.18 6.50 -1.29
CA GLY A 60 -5.19 5.72 -2.03
C GLY A 60 -5.79 6.48 -3.21
N CYS A 61 -6.09 7.78 -3.04
CA CYS A 61 -6.53 8.65 -4.13
C CYS A 61 -5.45 8.73 -5.22
N ASN A 62 -4.21 8.93 -4.81
CA ASN A 62 -3.06 9.07 -5.71
C ASN A 62 -2.84 7.78 -6.53
N ARG A 63 -2.83 6.62 -5.88
CA ARG A 63 -2.74 5.32 -6.58
C ARG A 63 -3.92 5.06 -7.52
N ASN A 64 -5.14 5.53 -7.17
CA ASN A 64 -6.30 5.42 -8.05
C ASN A 64 -6.17 6.28 -9.31
N ILE A 65 -5.57 7.47 -9.20
CA ILE A 65 -5.23 8.30 -10.36
C ILE A 65 -4.26 7.54 -11.28
N ALA A 66 -3.18 6.97 -10.73
CA ALA A 66 -2.26 6.16 -11.53
C ALA A 66 -2.97 4.97 -12.22
N LEU A 67 -3.88 4.29 -11.54
CA LEU A 67 -4.69 3.20 -12.11
C LEU A 67 -5.59 3.66 -13.25
N GLU A 68 -6.15 4.86 -13.18
CA GLU A 68 -7.04 5.42 -14.19
C GLU A 68 -6.31 5.71 -15.51
N TYR A 69 -5.08 6.23 -15.42
CA TYR A 69 -4.25 6.54 -16.58
C TYR A 69 -3.42 5.34 -17.08
N ALA A 70 -3.49 4.18 -16.41
CA ALA A 70 -2.71 3.00 -16.75
C ALA A 70 -3.18 2.34 -18.04
N ASP A 71 -2.22 1.99 -18.91
CA ASP A 71 -2.44 1.29 -20.19
C ASP A 71 -1.62 0.00 -20.33
N GLY A 72 -0.68 -0.28 -19.41
CA GLY A 72 0.10 -1.51 -19.36
C GLY A 72 -0.74 -2.77 -19.12
N ASP A 73 -0.25 -3.93 -19.53
CA ASP A 73 -0.91 -5.22 -19.29
C ASP A 73 -0.73 -5.69 -17.84
N ILE A 74 0.47 -5.44 -17.30
CA ILE A 74 0.86 -5.73 -15.92
C ILE A 74 1.23 -4.42 -15.25
N LEU A 75 0.62 -4.13 -14.11
CA LEU A 75 0.82 -2.93 -13.32
C LEU A 75 1.62 -3.30 -12.07
N LEU A 76 2.74 -2.60 -11.83
CA LEU A 76 3.55 -2.73 -10.62
C LEU A 76 3.32 -1.51 -9.73
N ILE A 77 2.81 -1.72 -8.53
CA ILE A 77 2.55 -0.62 -7.58
C ILE A 77 3.85 -0.21 -6.90
N ALA A 78 4.09 1.09 -6.80
CA ALA A 78 5.30 1.67 -6.22
C ALA A 78 5.01 2.93 -5.39
N ASP A 79 5.89 3.18 -4.44
CA ASP A 79 6.08 4.47 -3.79
C ASP A 79 7.42 5.07 -4.29
N ASP A 80 7.67 6.34 -4.10
CA ASP A 80 8.82 7.06 -4.69
C ASP A 80 10.16 6.85 -3.96
N ASP A 81 10.15 6.04 -2.90
CA ASP A 81 11.33 5.56 -2.16
C ASP A 81 11.84 4.17 -2.60
N VAL A 82 11.18 3.57 -3.60
CA VAL A 82 11.54 2.25 -4.14
C VAL A 82 12.65 2.40 -5.18
N LYS A 83 13.73 1.61 -5.06
CA LYS A 83 14.77 1.50 -6.07
C LYS A 83 14.78 0.10 -6.68
N TYR A 84 14.49 -0.02 -7.97
CA TYR A 84 14.43 -1.31 -8.65
C TYR A 84 15.82 -1.87 -8.93
N ILE A 85 15.96 -3.19 -8.86
CA ILE A 85 17.18 -3.89 -9.29
C ILE A 85 17.19 -4.02 -10.81
N VAL A 86 18.39 -4.10 -11.40
CA VAL A 86 18.54 -4.33 -12.84
C VAL A 86 17.86 -5.63 -13.25
N GLY A 87 17.08 -5.62 -14.33
CA GLY A 87 16.34 -6.79 -14.83
C GLY A 87 15.02 -7.08 -14.08
N TYR A 88 14.51 -6.14 -13.27
CA TYR A 88 13.25 -6.35 -12.56
C TYR A 88 12.05 -6.54 -13.50
N SER A 89 12.05 -5.82 -14.62
CA SER A 89 10.98 -5.87 -15.63
C SER A 89 10.85 -7.27 -16.21
N GLU A 90 11.97 -7.82 -16.70
CA GLU A 90 12.05 -9.17 -17.25
C GLU A 90 11.70 -10.23 -16.22
N ALA A 91 12.16 -10.05 -14.98
CA ALA A 91 11.87 -10.97 -13.88
C ALA A 91 10.37 -11.03 -13.56
N ILE A 92 9.67 -9.87 -13.58
CA ILE A 92 8.22 -9.80 -13.38
C ILE A 92 7.47 -10.46 -14.54
N LEU A 93 7.82 -10.15 -15.78
CA LEU A 93 7.17 -10.73 -16.96
C LEU A 93 7.36 -12.24 -17.03
N LYS A 94 8.58 -12.73 -16.72
CA LYS A 94 8.88 -14.15 -16.58
C LYS A 94 8.03 -14.81 -15.50
N ALA A 95 7.89 -14.18 -14.33
CA ALA A 95 7.09 -14.72 -13.24
C ALA A 95 5.62 -14.93 -13.64
N PHE A 96 5.02 -14.01 -14.40
CA PHE A 96 3.66 -14.18 -14.91
C PHE A 96 3.55 -15.26 -15.99
N SER A 97 4.63 -15.56 -16.74
CA SER A 97 4.65 -16.69 -17.68
C SER A 97 4.79 -18.04 -16.94
N GLU A 98 5.51 -18.08 -15.84
CA GLU A 98 5.68 -19.28 -15.00
C GLU A 98 4.44 -19.59 -14.12
N VAL A 99 3.65 -18.55 -13.79
CA VAL A 99 2.43 -18.69 -12.97
C VAL A 99 1.23 -18.11 -13.76
N PRO A 100 0.86 -18.70 -14.90
CA PRO A 100 -0.15 -18.14 -15.81
C PRO A 100 -1.53 -17.97 -15.17
N GLN A 101 -1.87 -18.82 -14.17
CA GLN A 101 -3.11 -18.74 -13.41
C GLN A 101 -3.14 -17.56 -12.41
N ALA A 102 -2.02 -16.89 -12.13
CA ALA A 102 -2.01 -15.74 -11.23
C ALA A 102 -2.68 -14.52 -11.89
N ASP A 103 -3.56 -13.86 -11.16
CA ASP A 103 -4.09 -12.55 -11.50
C ASP A 103 -3.18 -11.43 -10.93
N ALA A 104 -2.51 -11.71 -9.80
CA ALA A 104 -1.49 -10.85 -9.18
C ALA A 104 -0.37 -11.69 -8.56
N LEU A 105 0.84 -11.13 -8.54
CA LEU A 105 2.02 -11.69 -7.90
C LEU A 105 2.57 -10.74 -6.84
N ILE A 106 3.03 -11.30 -5.72
CA ILE A 106 3.66 -10.57 -4.62
C ILE A 106 5.14 -10.96 -4.56
N PHE A 107 5.99 -10.03 -4.88
CA PHE A 107 7.45 -10.18 -4.94
C PHE A 107 8.12 -9.89 -3.60
N ASN A 108 9.41 -10.18 -3.50
CA ASN A 108 10.25 -9.70 -2.41
C ASN A 108 10.83 -8.32 -2.76
N ILE A 109 10.97 -7.51 -1.72
CA ILE A 109 11.80 -6.30 -1.73
C ILE A 109 12.85 -6.43 -0.63
N ARG A 110 14.00 -5.82 -0.80
CA ARG A 110 15.04 -5.72 0.23
C ARG A 110 14.84 -4.40 0.98
N THR A 111 14.72 -4.47 2.28
CA THR A 111 14.65 -3.28 3.13
C THR A 111 16.06 -2.91 3.59
N VAL A 112 16.48 -1.67 3.36
CA VAL A 112 17.71 -1.08 3.87
C VAL A 112 17.34 -0.17 5.05
N GLY A 113 18.12 -0.20 6.15
CA GLY A 113 17.87 0.63 7.33
C GLY A 113 17.46 -0.15 8.58
N LYS A 114 16.80 0.54 9.53
CA LYS A 114 16.51 0.01 10.89
C LYS A 114 15.52 -1.17 10.93
N PHE A 115 14.67 -1.32 9.92
CA PHE A 115 13.67 -2.37 9.89
C PHE A 115 14.09 -3.48 8.92
N VAL A 116 14.64 -4.56 9.46
CA VAL A 116 14.92 -5.75 8.67
C VAL A 116 13.60 -6.38 8.24
N GLU A 117 13.49 -6.69 6.96
CA GLU A 117 12.34 -7.38 6.41
C GLU A 117 12.06 -8.69 7.16
N ARG A 118 10.95 -8.77 7.87
CA ARG A 118 10.59 -9.92 8.71
C ARG A 118 10.17 -11.16 7.92
N ARG A 119 9.74 -11.01 6.65
CA ARG A 119 9.22 -12.13 5.85
C ARG A 119 9.63 -12.04 4.39
N LYS A 120 10.46 -12.98 3.96
CA LYS A 120 10.75 -13.24 2.56
C LYS A 120 9.89 -14.38 2.05
N ASN A 121 9.31 -14.22 0.88
CA ASN A 121 8.68 -15.31 0.14
C ASN A 121 9.77 -16.28 -0.28
N LYS A 122 9.70 -17.53 0.18
CA LYS A 122 10.70 -18.59 -0.14
C LYS A 122 10.24 -19.47 -1.31
N GLN A 123 8.97 -19.42 -1.67
CA GLN A 123 8.36 -20.26 -2.69
C GLN A 123 7.07 -19.63 -3.25
N ILE A 124 6.62 -20.14 -4.39
CA ILE A 124 5.34 -19.77 -4.97
C ILE A 124 4.23 -20.39 -4.13
N LYS A 125 3.40 -19.55 -3.49
CA LYS A 125 2.26 -19.97 -2.67
C LYS A 125 1.06 -19.10 -2.93
N ARG A 126 -0.13 -19.70 -2.85
CA ARG A 126 -1.40 -18.98 -2.87
C ARG A 126 -1.52 -18.05 -1.66
N VAL A 127 -1.92 -16.81 -1.92
CA VAL A 127 -2.26 -15.84 -0.87
C VAL A 127 -3.71 -16.06 -0.46
N HIS A 128 -3.96 -16.07 0.83
CA HIS A 128 -5.27 -16.25 1.46
C HIS A 128 -5.52 -15.16 2.49
N TYR A 129 -6.75 -15.03 2.97
CA TYR A 129 -7.11 -14.04 3.99
C TYR A 129 -6.22 -14.09 5.24
N LEU A 130 -5.78 -15.28 5.68
CA LEU A 130 -4.95 -15.44 6.88
C LEU A 130 -3.51 -14.89 6.75
N ASN A 131 -3.02 -14.68 5.53
CA ASN A 131 -1.66 -14.16 5.29
C ASN A 131 -1.64 -12.84 4.48
N ALA A 132 -2.80 -12.37 4.01
CA ALA A 132 -2.92 -11.18 3.18
C ALA A 132 -2.37 -9.91 3.85
N LEU A 133 -2.53 -9.79 5.17
CA LEU A 133 -2.09 -8.62 5.95
C LEU A 133 -0.56 -8.51 6.14
N ASN A 134 0.20 -9.44 5.57
CA ASN A 134 1.66 -9.45 5.68
C ASN A 134 2.38 -8.69 4.55
N TYR A 135 1.64 -8.16 3.58
CA TYR A 135 2.20 -7.62 2.35
C TYR A 135 1.82 -6.16 2.14
N GLY A 136 2.81 -5.33 1.80
CA GLY A 136 2.61 -3.95 1.36
C GLY A 136 2.39 -3.87 -0.15
N ALA A 137 1.82 -2.75 -0.63
CA ALA A 137 1.47 -2.54 -2.03
C ALA A 137 2.67 -2.56 -2.97
N VAL A 138 3.80 -2.02 -2.57
CA VAL A 138 5.03 -1.90 -3.38
C VAL A 138 5.63 -3.24 -3.84
N ARG A 139 5.07 -4.35 -3.35
CA ARG A 139 5.44 -5.73 -3.74
C ARG A 139 4.53 -6.30 -4.81
N ILE A 140 3.43 -5.61 -5.16
CA ILE A 140 2.33 -6.16 -5.95
C ILE A 140 2.50 -5.81 -7.41
N ALA A 141 2.61 -6.84 -8.26
CA ALA A 141 2.34 -6.72 -9.69
C ALA A 141 1.01 -7.40 -10.00
N VAL A 142 0.17 -6.79 -10.84
CA VAL A 142 -1.19 -7.24 -11.09
C VAL A 142 -1.59 -7.08 -12.56
N LYS A 143 -2.35 -8.03 -13.11
CA LYS A 143 -2.92 -7.96 -14.46
C LYS A 143 -4.00 -6.86 -14.50
N ARG A 144 -3.76 -5.76 -15.27
CA ARG A 144 -4.68 -4.62 -15.39
C ARG A 144 -6.11 -5.04 -15.76
N LYS A 145 -6.26 -5.91 -16.75
CA LYS A 145 -7.58 -6.41 -17.19
C LYS A 145 -8.39 -7.02 -16.04
N LYS A 146 -7.72 -7.64 -15.06
CA LYS A 146 -8.38 -8.25 -13.90
C LYS A 146 -8.85 -7.21 -12.89
N LEU A 147 -8.05 -6.15 -12.65
CA LEU A 147 -8.48 -5.03 -11.80
C LEU A 147 -9.73 -4.34 -12.38
N ILE A 148 -9.71 -4.03 -13.68
CA ILE A 148 -10.83 -3.37 -14.36
C ILE A 148 -12.08 -4.26 -14.32
N ALA A 149 -11.98 -5.52 -14.74
CA ALA A 149 -13.12 -6.45 -14.79
C ALA A 149 -13.74 -6.68 -13.41
N LYS A 150 -12.97 -6.53 -12.34
CA LYS A 150 -13.43 -6.71 -10.96
C LYS A 150 -13.72 -5.39 -10.25
N ASN A 151 -13.56 -4.25 -10.93
CA ASN A 151 -13.69 -2.90 -10.36
C ASN A 151 -12.94 -2.79 -9.00
N ILE A 152 -11.65 -3.11 -9.00
CA ILE A 152 -10.77 -3.02 -7.83
C ILE A 152 -10.09 -1.65 -7.83
N LYS A 153 -10.20 -0.94 -6.70
CA LYS A 153 -9.55 0.36 -6.46
C LYS A 153 -8.97 0.39 -5.05
N PHE A 154 -8.03 1.29 -4.82
CA PHE A 154 -7.58 1.58 -3.45
C PHE A 154 -8.67 2.32 -2.67
N THR A 155 -8.77 2.01 -1.39
CA THR A 155 -9.60 2.79 -0.45
C THR A 155 -9.05 4.20 -0.29
N THR A 156 -9.93 5.18 -0.10
CA THR A 156 -9.55 6.60 0.08
C THR A 156 -9.64 7.07 1.53
N CYS A 157 -10.05 6.19 2.45
CA CYS A 157 -10.14 6.53 3.88
C CYS A 157 -9.04 5.87 4.74
N PHE A 158 -8.20 5.01 4.15
CA PHE A 158 -7.02 4.42 4.78
C PHE A 158 -5.76 4.81 4.03
N GLY A 159 -4.61 4.89 4.75
CA GLY A 159 -3.31 5.23 4.21
C GLY A 159 -2.83 6.63 4.58
N GLY A 160 -1.61 6.96 4.20
CA GLY A 160 -1.01 8.27 4.44
C GLY A 160 -1.87 9.42 3.91
N GLY A 161 -2.07 10.46 4.73
CA GLY A 161 -2.88 11.64 4.38
C GLY A 161 -4.39 11.42 4.43
N THR A 162 -4.89 10.38 5.11
CA THR A 162 -6.32 10.08 5.23
C THR A 162 -6.78 9.95 6.70
N ILE A 163 -8.07 9.62 6.90
CA ILE A 163 -8.70 9.47 8.23
C ILE A 163 -7.95 8.42 9.07
N TYR A 164 -7.65 7.24 8.48
CA TYR A 164 -6.93 6.15 9.12
C TYR A 164 -5.54 6.03 8.49
N SER A 165 -4.50 6.18 9.29
CA SER A 165 -3.11 6.41 8.85
C SER A 165 -2.49 5.29 8.02
N ALA A 166 -3.05 4.06 8.06
CA ALA A 166 -2.52 2.91 7.34
C ALA A 166 -3.62 1.86 7.08
N GLY A 167 -3.38 0.94 6.14
CA GLY A 167 -4.25 -0.20 5.88
C GLY A 167 -4.77 -0.29 4.45
N GLU A 168 -4.49 0.69 3.59
CA GLU A 168 -4.91 0.71 2.20
C GLU A 168 -4.36 -0.47 1.40
N ASP A 169 -3.12 -0.88 1.67
CA ASP A 169 -2.47 -2.04 1.07
C ASP A 169 -3.20 -3.34 1.42
N SER A 170 -3.49 -3.50 2.72
CA SER A 170 -4.23 -4.65 3.23
C SER A 170 -5.63 -4.72 2.63
N MET A 171 -6.31 -3.58 2.52
CA MET A 171 -7.64 -3.49 1.93
C MET A 171 -7.61 -3.82 0.43
N PHE A 172 -6.61 -3.33 -0.30
CA PHE A 172 -6.46 -3.63 -1.72
C PHE A 172 -6.28 -5.14 -1.98
N ILE A 173 -5.41 -5.80 -1.21
CA ILE A 173 -5.22 -7.26 -1.31
C ILE A 173 -6.50 -7.99 -0.90
N TRP A 174 -7.16 -7.54 0.16
CA TRP A 174 -8.38 -8.16 0.68
C TRP A 174 -9.54 -8.06 -0.32
N ASP A 175 -9.69 -6.93 -0.99
CA ASP A 175 -10.71 -6.71 -2.01
C ASP A 175 -10.46 -7.57 -3.25
N MET A 176 -9.20 -7.69 -3.68
CA MET A 176 -8.83 -8.64 -4.73
C MET A 176 -9.24 -10.07 -4.37
N LEU A 177 -8.97 -10.52 -3.13
CA LEU A 177 -9.35 -11.85 -2.66
C LEU A 177 -10.88 -12.02 -2.58
N LYS A 178 -11.62 -11.03 -2.03
CA LYS A 178 -13.09 -11.04 -1.96
C LYS A 178 -13.73 -11.18 -3.34
N LYS A 179 -13.14 -10.59 -4.36
CA LYS A 179 -13.63 -10.66 -5.75
C LYS A 179 -13.06 -11.85 -6.52
N GLY A 180 -12.43 -12.81 -5.82
CA GLY A 180 -11.98 -14.10 -6.35
C GLY A 180 -10.73 -14.06 -7.20
N MET A 181 -9.91 -12.98 -7.10
CA MET A 181 -8.63 -12.92 -7.81
C MET A 181 -7.63 -13.94 -7.24
N LYS A 182 -6.82 -14.48 -8.14
CA LYS A 182 -5.78 -15.46 -7.82
C LYS A 182 -4.46 -14.75 -7.57
N ILE A 183 -4.10 -14.58 -6.30
CA ILE A 183 -2.86 -13.93 -5.87
C ILE A 183 -1.87 -14.99 -5.41
N TYR A 184 -0.61 -14.90 -5.85
CA TYR A 184 0.47 -15.79 -5.42
C TYR A 184 1.69 -14.98 -4.99
N THR A 185 2.47 -15.53 -4.05
CA THR A 185 3.83 -15.04 -3.78
C THR A 185 4.79 -15.54 -4.85
N TYR A 186 5.84 -14.76 -5.13
CA TYR A 186 6.91 -15.18 -6.02
C TYR A 186 8.28 -14.85 -5.37
N PRO A 187 9.24 -15.82 -5.27
CA PRO A 187 10.41 -15.70 -4.42
C PRO A 187 11.59 -14.93 -5.05
N VAL A 188 11.30 -13.91 -5.86
CA VAL A 188 12.31 -13.04 -6.47
C VAL A 188 12.31 -11.68 -5.81
N VAL A 189 13.48 -11.12 -5.56
CA VAL A 189 13.67 -9.73 -5.15
C VAL A 189 13.64 -8.86 -6.40
N ILE A 190 12.84 -7.81 -6.39
CA ILE A 190 12.69 -6.88 -7.52
C ILE A 190 13.16 -5.46 -7.22
N ALA A 191 13.27 -5.11 -5.94
CA ALA A 191 13.60 -3.75 -5.52
C ALA A 191 14.23 -3.71 -4.13
N GLU A 192 14.79 -2.55 -3.80
CA GLU A 192 15.22 -2.14 -2.48
C GLU A 192 14.40 -0.93 -2.05
N VAL A 193 14.13 -0.82 -0.74
CA VAL A 193 13.43 0.33 -0.14
C VAL A 193 14.26 0.82 1.05
N ASP A 194 14.56 2.10 1.06
CA ASP A 194 15.22 2.74 2.18
C ASP A 194 14.18 3.25 3.18
N GLN A 195 14.12 2.61 4.35
CA GLN A 195 13.21 3.00 5.43
C GLN A 195 13.85 3.89 6.49
N THR A 196 15.05 4.42 6.26
CA THR A 196 15.73 5.30 7.23
C THR A 196 14.96 6.59 7.48
N THR A 197 14.23 7.08 6.47
CA THR A 197 13.46 8.33 6.48
C THR A 197 11.94 8.12 6.56
N SER A 198 11.48 6.89 6.76
CA SER A 198 10.05 6.57 6.78
C SER A 198 9.30 7.32 7.88
N SER A 199 8.37 8.20 7.52
CA SER A 199 7.62 9.08 8.41
C SER A 199 6.23 8.55 8.82
N TRP A 200 5.77 7.45 8.22
CA TRP A 200 4.41 6.96 8.38
C TRP A 200 4.15 6.25 9.73
N PHE A 201 5.16 5.64 10.33
CA PHE A 201 5.01 4.97 11.63
C PHE A 201 5.46 5.89 12.78
N ARG A 202 4.48 6.33 13.58
CA ARG A 202 4.68 7.23 14.75
C ARG A 202 4.67 6.49 16.09
N GLY A 203 4.98 5.20 16.09
CA GLY A 203 4.97 4.36 17.28
C GLY A 203 3.58 3.76 17.60
N TYR A 204 3.60 2.87 18.60
CA TYR A 204 2.38 2.19 19.09
C TYR A 204 1.63 3.10 20.07
N ASN A 205 0.82 4.01 19.56
CA ASN A 205 0.03 4.98 20.34
C ASN A 205 -1.48 4.69 20.24
N CYS A 206 -2.30 5.49 20.93
CA CYS A 206 -3.76 5.34 20.92
C CYS A 206 -4.34 5.39 19.51
N LYS A 207 -3.85 6.32 18.65
CA LYS A 207 -4.30 6.42 17.25
C LYS A 207 -3.97 5.16 16.46
N TYR A 208 -2.78 4.60 16.61
CA TYR A 208 -2.39 3.34 15.95
C TYR A 208 -3.39 2.21 16.26
N PHE A 209 -3.75 2.03 17.53
CA PHE A 209 -4.69 0.99 17.92
C PHE A 209 -6.11 1.27 17.46
N TYR A 210 -6.54 2.55 17.51
CA TYR A 210 -7.81 2.98 16.94
C TYR A 210 -7.90 2.65 15.44
N ASP A 211 -6.93 3.09 14.65
CA ASP A 211 -6.88 2.86 13.20
C ASP A 211 -6.85 1.35 12.88
N LYS A 212 -6.17 0.57 13.71
CA LYS A 212 -6.10 -0.89 13.56
C LYS A 212 -7.45 -1.56 13.83
N GLY A 213 -8.19 -1.12 14.83
CA GLY A 213 -9.56 -1.56 15.08
C GLY A 213 -10.49 -1.23 13.92
N ALA A 214 -10.40 -0.01 13.38
CA ALA A 214 -11.14 0.42 12.20
C ALA A 214 -10.80 -0.45 10.97
N LEU A 215 -9.51 -0.76 10.75
CA LEU A 215 -9.07 -1.62 9.65
C LEU A 215 -9.67 -3.03 9.75
N TYR A 216 -9.62 -3.67 10.91
CA TYR A 216 -10.20 -5.01 11.07
C TYR A 216 -11.72 -5.01 10.86
N CYS A 217 -12.41 -3.94 11.26
CA CYS A 217 -13.83 -3.76 10.98
C CYS A 217 -14.12 -3.59 9.49
N ALA A 218 -13.28 -2.82 8.77
CA ALA A 218 -13.38 -2.62 7.33
C ALA A 218 -13.18 -3.92 6.53
N LEU A 219 -12.19 -4.72 6.93
CA LEU A 219 -11.87 -5.99 6.29
C LEU A 219 -12.96 -7.05 6.50
N THR A 220 -13.64 -7.05 7.65
CA THR A 220 -14.54 -8.13 8.08
C THR A 220 -15.92 -7.60 8.52
N ASN A 221 -16.23 -7.76 9.80
CA ASN A 221 -17.37 -7.20 10.50
C ASN A 221 -17.02 -6.99 11.98
N LYS A 222 -17.87 -6.32 12.73
CA LYS A 222 -17.58 -5.93 14.13
C LYS A 222 -17.20 -7.10 15.06
N TRP A 223 -17.78 -8.28 14.84
CA TRP A 223 -17.54 -9.44 15.71
C TRP A 223 -16.21 -10.11 15.41
N ILE A 224 -15.93 -10.34 14.12
CA ILE A 224 -14.65 -10.88 13.65
C ILE A 224 -13.53 -9.88 13.93
N ALA A 225 -13.77 -8.59 13.76
CA ALA A 225 -12.80 -7.53 14.07
C ALA A 225 -12.34 -7.58 15.52
N ARG A 226 -13.28 -7.72 16.49
CA ARG A 226 -12.93 -7.87 17.89
C ARG A 226 -12.07 -9.10 18.17
N PHE A 227 -12.42 -10.23 17.55
CA PHE A 227 -11.61 -11.44 17.67
C PHE A 227 -10.19 -11.21 17.11
N LEU A 228 -10.07 -10.57 15.93
CA LEU A 228 -8.78 -10.22 15.34
C LEU A 228 -7.97 -9.25 16.19
N CYS A 229 -8.60 -8.27 16.85
CA CYS A 229 -7.94 -7.36 17.80
C CYS A 229 -7.30 -8.14 18.95
N ILE A 230 -8.04 -9.05 19.57
CA ILE A 230 -7.54 -9.89 20.67
C ILE A 230 -6.39 -10.79 20.18
N GLN A 231 -6.57 -11.45 19.04
CA GLN A 231 -5.55 -12.32 18.45
C GLN A 231 -4.26 -11.55 18.13
N ASP A 232 -4.38 -10.36 17.56
CA ASP A 232 -3.25 -9.51 17.24
C ASP A 232 -2.49 -9.07 18.50
N LEU A 233 -3.22 -8.69 19.53
CA LEU A 233 -2.64 -8.33 20.82
C LEU A 233 -1.85 -9.49 21.45
N LEU A 234 -2.43 -10.69 21.44
CA LEU A 234 -1.78 -11.88 21.97
C LEU A 234 -0.52 -12.27 21.17
N ARG A 235 -0.53 -12.07 19.85
CA ARG A 235 0.61 -12.38 18.97
C ARG A 235 1.75 -11.37 19.06
N HIS A 236 1.45 -10.12 19.39
CA HIS A 236 2.40 -9.01 19.33
C HIS A 236 2.61 -8.33 20.69
N GLN A 237 2.40 -9.04 21.79
CA GLN A 237 2.52 -8.52 23.15
C GLN A 237 3.84 -7.77 23.41
N THR A 238 4.96 -8.33 22.92
CA THR A 238 6.29 -7.73 23.10
C THR A 238 6.45 -6.39 22.38
N LEU A 239 5.87 -6.26 21.18
CA LEU A 239 5.89 -5.00 20.43
C LEU A 239 5.01 -3.94 21.08
N PHE A 240 3.86 -4.34 21.59
CA PHE A 240 2.89 -3.41 22.16
C PHE A 240 3.26 -2.93 23.58
N LYS A 241 4.19 -3.62 24.27
CA LYS A 241 4.79 -3.13 25.51
C LYS A 241 5.47 -1.76 25.34
N GLU A 242 6.00 -1.47 24.15
CA GLU A 242 6.62 -0.17 23.84
C GLU A 242 5.62 1.00 23.92
N SER A 243 4.32 0.73 23.81
CA SER A 243 3.28 1.76 23.95
C SER A 243 3.09 2.29 25.37
N GLY A 244 3.56 1.57 26.40
CA GLY A 244 3.27 1.85 27.81
C GLY A 244 1.82 1.63 28.21
N MET A 245 0.97 1.13 27.30
CA MET A 245 -0.47 0.93 27.55
C MET A 245 -0.75 -0.48 28.07
N THR A 246 -1.74 -0.57 28.96
CA THR A 246 -2.26 -1.87 29.42
C THR A 246 -3.07 -2.56 28.33
N PHE A 247 -3.20 -3.89 28.42
CA PHE A 247 -4.03 -4.70 27.51
C PHE A 247 -5.46 -4.12 27.38
N ARG A 248 -6.07 -3.75 28.50
CA ARG A 248 -7.42 -3.18 28.52
C ARG A 248 -7.51 -1.85 27.78
N GLN A 249 -6.53 -0.97 27.96
CA GLN A 249 -6.47 0.31 27.24
C GLN A 249 -6.34 0.13 25.73
N ILE A 250 -5.51 -0.83 25.30
CA ILE A 250 -5.33 -1.12 23.87
C ILE A 250 -6.63 -1.65 23.25
N ILE A 251 -7.29 -2.62 23.91
CA ILE A 251 -8.58 -3.16 23.43
C ILE A 251 -9.64 -2.08 23.38
N ASP A 252 -9.71 -1.19 24.36
CA ASP A 252 -10.64 -0.07 24.37
C ASP A 252 -10.42 0.86 23.17
N GLN A 253 -9.16 1.19 22.84
CA GLN A 253 -8.86 1.98 21.63
C GLN A 253 -9.26 1.26 20.35
N MET A 254 -8.98 -0.04 20.23
CA MET A 254 -9.39 -0.84 19.06
C MET A 254 -10.92 -0.92 18.94
N ASP A 255 -11.65 -1.11 20.03
CA ASP A 255 -13.12 -1.12 20.04
C ASP A 255 -13.70 0.25 19.63
N LYS A 256 -13.12 1.35 20.10
CA LYS A 256 -13.47 2.70 19.61
C LYS A 256 -13.24 2.85 18.10
N GLY A 257 -12.15 2.31 17.59
CA GLY A 257 -11.87 2.26 16.13
C GLY A 257 -12.91 1.45 15.36
N ILE A 258 -13.32 0.29 15.86
CA ILE A 258 -14.39 -0.54 15.29
C ILE A 258 -15.72 0.24 15.23
N GLN A 259 -16.04 0.99 16.27
CA GLN A 259 -17.26 1.83 16.32
C GLN A 259 -17.15 3.03 15.40
N GLY A 260 -16.00 3.72 15.42
CA GLY A 260 -15.75 4.92 14.62
C GLY A 260 -15.75 4.63 13.11
N TYR A 261 -15.31 3.44 12.68
CA TYR A 261 -15.31 3.09 11.26
C TYR A 261 -16.71 3.14 10.62
N LYS A 262 -17.78 2.77 11.34
CA LYS A 262 -19.15 2.79 10.82
C LYS A 262 -19.64 4.19 10.43
N THR A 263 -19.09 5.20 11.08
CA THR A 263 -19.46 6.62 10.91
C THR A 263 -18.34 7.42 10.26
N LEU A 264 -17.25 6.74 9.83
CA LEU A 264 -16.03 7.35 9.27
C LEU A 264 -15.46 8.45 10.20
N LEU A 265 -15.53 8.24 11.52
CA LEU A 265 -15.02 9.19 12.49
C LEU A 265 -13.49 9.04 12.63
N PRO A 266 -12.75 10.16 12.59
CA PRO A 266 -11.33 10.16 12.88
C PRO A 266 -11.08 9.92 14.39
N TYR A 267 -9.86 9.50 14.73
CA TYR A 267 -9.40 9.43 16.11
C TYR A 267 -9.44 10.84 16.75
N LYS A 268 -9.98 10.92 17.97
CA LYS A 268 -9.97 12.16 18.78
C LYS A 268 -9.10 11.93 20.00
N ASP A 269 -8.06 12.75 20.15
CA ASP A 269 -7.20 12.72 21.32
C ASP A 269 -7.78 13.63 22.42
N ASN A 270 -8.20 13.05 23.55
CA ASN A 270 -8.70 13.77 24.73
C ASN A 270 -9.61 14.97 24.41
N GLY A 271 -10.47 14.84 23.40
CA GLY A 271 -11.40 15.91 22.98
C GLY A 271 -10.80 16.98 22.08
N ARG A 272 -9.54 16.89 21.68
CA ARG A 272 -8.97 17.76 20.64
C ARG A 272 -9.18 17.13 19.27
N ASN A 273 -9.87 17.85 18.39
CA ASN A 273 -9.96 17.49 16.96
C ASN A 273 -8.59 17.64 16.33
N ILE A 274 -8.05 16.57 15.73
CA ILE A 274 -6.85 16.63 14.87
C ILE A 274 -7.17 17.32 13.52
N GLU A 275 -8.44 17.67 13.27
CA GLU A 275 -8.90 18.29 12.03
C GLU A 275 -8.19 19.60 11.65
N LYS A 276 -7.52 20.30 12.58
CA LYS A 276 -6.92 21.62 12.29
C LYS A 276 -5.64 21.59 11.44
N ASN A 277 -5.03 20.41 11.24
CA ASN A 277 -3.77 20.31 10.50
C ASN A 277 -3.89 19.67 9.09
N MET A 278 -5.09 19.37 8.63
CA MET A 278 -5.31 18.82 7.29
C MET A 278 -5.91 19.84 6.29
N LEU A 279 -6.28 21.04 6.77
CA LEU A 279 -6.87 22.10 5.92
C LEU A 279 -6.03 23.38 5.89
N GLY A 280 -4.82 23.36 6.38
CA GLY A 280 -3.97 24.55 6.41
C GLY A 280 -2.49 24.17 6.30
N GLY A 281 -1.98 24.13 5.10
CA GLY A 281 -0.58 23.98 4.78
C GLY A 281 -0.38 23.78 3.31
#